data_9881c6a0f5ff3244a0aaa6ce847d93ec
#
_entry.id   9881c6a0f5ff3244a0aaa6ce847d93ec
#
_cell.length_a   1.000
_cell.length_b   1.000
_cell.length_c   1.000
_cell.angle_alpha   90.00
_cell.angle_beta   90.00
_cell.angle_gamma   90.00
#
_symmetry.space_group_name_H-M   'P 1'
#
loop_
_entity.id
_entity.type
_entity.pdbx_description
1 polymer ?
#
loop_
_entity_poly.entity_id
_entity_poly.type
_entity_poly.pdbx_seq_one_letter_code
_entity_poly.pdbx_strand_id
1 'polypeptide(L)'
;QGTVLIAYTQPLDKPNTGYVRLLRPVDGGQNYAAPVTVHADRQTITHRFESMGFDAEGVLHTVWIDKRDLEAAPKVGGKSSYRGAAIYRNISRDGGATFGPDTKVADHSCECCRIALGVGSDGAMRALWRHVFEPNVRDHAFAVLRGEAPADVVRATYDEWRVDGCPHHGPALAVAADGFH
;
A
#
# COMPACT_ATOMS: atom_id res chain seq x y z
N GLN A 1 22.41 -10.56 12.98
CA GLN A 1 22.42 -10.03 11.61
C GLN A 1 20.98 -10.02 11.10
N GLY A 2 20.46 -8.84 10.71
CA GLY A 2 19.10 -8.72 10.20
C GLY A 2 18.99 -9.23 8.75
N THR A 3 17.84 -9.80 8.41
CA THR A 3 17.49 -10.18 7.03
C THR A 3 16.99 -8.96 6.28
N VAL A 4 17.53 -8.68 5.09
CA VAL A 4 17.09 -7.57 4.23
C VAL A 4 16.18 -8.12 3.14
N LEU A 5 14.90 -7.73 3.16
CA LEU A 5 13.95 -7.97 2.10
C LEU A 5 13.93 -6.79 1.12
N ILE A 6 13.72 -7.04 -0.16
CA ILE A 6 13.62 -5.98 -1.18
C ILE A 6 12.28 -6.10 -1.88
N ALA A 7 11.40 -5.10 -1.69
CA ALA A 7 10.20 -4.95 -2.47
C ALA A 7 10.44 -3.96 -3.62
N TYR A 8 9.86 -4.26 -4.79
CA TYR A 8 9.96 -3.39 -5.96
C TYR A 8 8.78 -3.59 -6.90
N THR A 9 8.47 -2.56 -7.66
CA THR A 9 7.52 -2.68 -8.78
C THR A 9 8.24 -3.18 -10.02
N GLN A 10 7.88 -4.37 -10.50
CA GLN A 10 8.30 -4.85 -11.82
C GLN A 10 7.38 -4.23 -12.87
N PRO A 11 7.88 -3.39 -13.80
CA PRO A 11 7.06 -2.82 -14.85
C PRO A 11 6.60 -3.91 -15.84
N LEU A 12 5.42 -3.70 -16.43
CA LEU A 12 4.87 -4.52 -17.53
C LEU A 12 4.93 -3.72 -18.83
N ASP A 13 4.57 -4.34 -19.94
CA ASP A 13 4.65 -3.74 -21.29
C ASP A 13 3.75 -2.50 -21.43
N LYS A 14 2.58 -2.49 -20.80
CA LYS A 14 1.69 -1.33 -20.82
C LYS A 14 2.24 -0.24 -19.88
N PRO A 15 2.36 1.02 -20.32
CA PRO A 15 2.84 2.11 -19.46
C PRO A 15 2.06 2.24 -18.16
N ASN A 16 2.77 2.56 -17.08
CA ASN A 16 2.24 2.72 -15.72
C ASN A 16 1.59 1.47 -15.11
N THR A 17 1.83 0.30 -15.68
CA THR A 17 1.40 -0.98 -15.09
C THR A 17 2.59 -1.72 -14.49
N GLY A 18 2.33 -2.58 -13.52
CA GLY A 18 3.39 -3.32 -12.86
C GLY A 18 2.88 -4.33 -11.84
N TYR A 19 3.77 -5.20 -11.42
CA TYR A 19 3.54 -6.14 -10.31
C TYR A 19 4.44 -5.79 -9.13
N VAL A 20 3.90 -5.82 -7.94
CA VAL A 20 4.68 -5.76 -6.69
C VAL A 20 5.38 -7.10 -6.50
N ARG A 21 6.71 -7.04 -6.46
CA ARG A 21 7.58 -8.20 -6.30
C ARG A 21 8.38 -8.09 -5.00
N LEU A 22 8.68 -9.25 -4.42
CA LEU A 22 9.54 -9.35 -3.25
C LEU A 22 10.70 -10.29 -3.51
N LEU A 23 11.92 -9.84 -3.19
CA LEU A 23 13.12 -10.64 -3.14
C LEU A 23 13.46 -10.99 -1.69
N ARG A 24 13.76 -12.27 -1.45
CA ARG A 24 14.23 -12.78 -0.15
C ARG A 24 15.65 -13.27 -0.25
N PRO A 25 16.53 -12.93 0.70
CA PRO A 25 17.87 -13.45 0.73
C PRO A 25 17.87 -14.94 1.10
N VAL A 26 18.83 -15.68 0.56
CA VAL A 26 18.99 -17.12 0.80
C VAL A 26 20.25 -17.45 1.62
N ASP A 27 21.19 -16.52 1.71
CA ASP A 27 22.51 -16.74 2.32
C ASP A 27 23.03 -15.49 3.07
N GLY A 28 22.23 -14.93 3.94
CA GLY A 28 22.60 -13.72 4.69
C GLY A 28 22.63 -12.44 3.85
N GLY A 29 22.02 -12.45 2.67
CA GLY A 29 21.89 -11.27 1.79
C GLY A 29 22.95 -11.18 0.69
N GLN A 30 23.76 -12.22 0.49
CA GLN A 30 24.70 -12.28 -0.63
C GLN A 30 23.98 -12.64 -1.93
N ASN A 31 22.99 -13.55 -1.84
CA ASN A 31 22.12 -13.93 -2.96
C ASN A 31 20.67 -13.87 -2.56
N TYR A 32 19.79 -13.77 -3.57
CA TYR A 32 18.33 -13.70 -3.41
C TYR A 32 17.66 -14.82 -4.18
N ALA A 33 16.59 -15.36 -3.61
CA ALA A 33 15.71 -16.31 -4.29
C ALA A 33 14.98 -15.63 -5.47
N ALA A 34 14.39 -16.42 -6.34
CA ALA A 34 13.52 -15.92 -7.40
C ALA A 34 12.42 -15.03 -6.78
N PRO A 35 12.11 -13.86 -7.41
CA PRO A 35 11.15 -12.93 -6.85
C PRO A 35 9.73 -13.50 -6.80
N VAL A 36 9.06 -13.31 -5.67
CA VAL A 36 7.66 -13.68 -5.47
C VAL A 36 6.76 -12.50 -5.82
N THR A 37 5.62 -12.75 -6.50
CA THR A 37 4.60 -11.71 -6.67
C THR A 37 3.74 -11.64 -5.42
N VAL A 38 3.64 -10.46 -4.83
CA VAL A 38 2.96 -10.23 -3.56
C VAL A 38 1.44 -10.41 -3.68
N HIS A 39 0.83 -9.81 -4.69
CA HIS A 39 -0.64 -9.80 -4.88
C HIS A 39 -1.14 -10.99 -5.71
N ALA A 40 -2.40 -11.36 -5.49
CA ALA A 40 -3.08 -12.43 -6.25
C ALA A 40 -3.58 -11.97 -7.62
N ASP A 41 -3.95 -10.70 -7.77
CA ASP A 41 -4.37 -10.14 -9.06
C ASP A 41 -3.21 -10.18 -10.08
N ARG A 42 -3.53 -10.56 -11.31
CA ARG A 42 -2.58 -10.67 -12.44
C ARG A 42 -2.97 -9.82 -13.65
N GLN A 43 -3.92 -8.92 -13.50
CA GLN A 43 -4.30 -7.98 -14.55
C GLN A 43 -3.12 -7.05 -14.90
N THR A 44 -3.03 -6.65 -16.20
CA THR A 44 -2.02 -5.68 -16.64
C THR A 44 -2.48 -4.26 -16.31
N ILE A 45 -2.46 -3.95 -15.02
CA ILE A 45 -2.86 -2.67 -14.43
C ILE A 45 -1.79 -2.14 -13.47
N THR A 46 -2.09 -1.06 -12.78
CA THR A 46 -1.20 -0.50 -11.76
C THR A 46 -1.31 -1.30 -10.46
N HIS A 47 -0.21 -1.97 -10.07
CA HIS A 47 0.09 -2.43 -8.71
C HIS A 47 1.48 -1.85 -8.39
N ARG A 48 1.52 -0.70 -7.71
CA ARG A 48 2.75 0.10 -7.55
C ARG A 48 2.79 0.83 -6.21
N PHE A 49 3.89 1.52 -5.97
CA PHE A 49 4.11 2.35 -4.78
C PHE A 49 3.96 1.57 -3.47
N GLU A 50 4.50 0.37 -3.49
CA GLU A 50 4.48 -0.54 -2.35
C GLU A 50 5.29 0.01 -1.17
N SER A 51 4.79 -0.33 0.02
CA SER A 51 5.52 -0.21 1.28
C SER A 51 5.39 -1.51 2.04
N MET A 52 6.42 -1.88 2.81
CA MET A 52 6.40 -3.10 3.61
C MET A 52 7.01 -2.88 4.98
N GLY A 53 6.58 -3.70 5.93
CA GLY A 53 7.13 -3.70 7.28
C GLY A 53 6.65 -4.91 8.07
N PHE A 54 7.42 -5.31 9.06
CA PHE A 54 7.01 -6.32 10.03
C PHE A 54 6.27 -5.65 11.19
N ASP A 55 5.19 -6.27 11.64
CA ASP A 55 4.56 -5.92 12.92
C ASP A 55 5.32 -6.59 14.10
N ALA A 56 4.86 -6.34 15.33
CA ALA A 56 5.50 -6.90 16.52
C ALA A 56 5.36 -8.43 16.64
N GLU A 57 4.44 -9.05 15.93
CA GLU A 57 4.27 -10.50 15.87
C GLU A 57 5.16 -11.15 14.79
N GLY A 58 5.93 -10.34 14.05
CA GLY A 58 6.78 -10.81 12.95
C GLY A 58 6.01 -11.11 11.66
N VAL A 59 4.79 -10.63 11.54
CA VAL A 59 4.01 -10.72 10.30
C VAL A 59 4.46 -9.61 9.34
N LEU A 60 4.83 -9.99 8.13
CA LEU A 60 5.18 -9.04 7.07
C LEU A 60 3.89 -8.50 6.44
N HIS A 61 3.70 -7.20 6.53
CA HIS A 61 2.66 -6.47 5.80
C HIS A 61 3.26 -5.86 4.54
N THR A 62 2.60 -6.05 3.40
CA THR A 62 2.90 -5.31 2.17
C THR A 62 1.63 -4.58 1.73
N VAL A 63 1.74 -3.28 1.48
CA VAL A 63 0.62 -2.40 1.12
C VAL A 63 0.98 -1.68 -0.18
N TRP A 64 0.04 -1.55 -1.12
CA TRP A 64 0.31 -0.94 -2.43
C TRP A 64 -0.90 -0.18 -2.98
N ILE A 65 -0.64 0.67 -3.97
CA ILE A 65 -1.64 1.32 -4.81
C ILE A 65 -2.09 0.35 -5.91
N ASP A 66 -3.41 0.17 -6.04
CA ASP A 66 -4.04 -0.78 -6.93
C ASP A 66 -5.17 -0.14 -7.73
N LYS A 67 -5.20 -0.35 -9.04
CA LYS A 67 -6.22 0.22 -9.92
C LYS A 67 -7.32 -0.75 -10.34
N ARG A 68 -7.41 -1.96 -9.78
CA ARG A 68 -8.45 -2.93 -10.16
C ARG A 68 -9.87 -2.39 -10.01
N ASP A 69 -10.14 -1.66 -8.94
CA ASP A 69 -11.47 -1.06 -8.70
C ASP A 69 -11.75 0.12 -9.64
N LEU A 70 -10.75 0.94 -9.93
CA LEU A 70 -10.87 2.03 -10.91
C LEU A 70 -11.16 1.48 -12.31
N GLU A 71 -10.47 0.42 -12.72
CA GLU A 71 -10.68 -0.20 -14.05
C GLU A 71 -12.04 -0.89 -14.15
N ALA A 72 -12.53 -1.48 -13.05
CA ALA A 72 -13.84 -2.13 -12.97
C ALA A 72 -14.99 -1.13 -12.80
N ALA A 73 -14.73 0.10 -12.35
CA ALA A 73 -15.77 1.07 -12.06
C ALA A 73 -16.53 1.52 -13.33
N PRO A 74 -17.85 1.71 -13.25
CA PRO A 74 -18.65 2.24 -14.36
C PRO A 74 -18.14 3.59 -14.83
N LYS A 75 -18.16 3.80 -16.15
CA LYS A 75 -17.82 5.08 -16.79
C LYS A 75 -19.07 5.71 -17.39
N VAL A 76 -19.36 6.94 -16.95
CA VAL A 76 -20.46 7.75 -17.49
C VAL A 76 -19.83 8.93 -18.27
N GLY A 77 -20.16 9.06 -19.55
CA GLY A 77 -19.55 10.09 -20.41
C GLY A 77 -18.02 9.98 -20.52
N GLY A 78 -17.47 8.76 -20.42
CA GLY A 78 -16.02 8.50 -20.47
C GLY A 78 -15.27 8.77 -19.16
N LYS A 79 -15.94 9.24 -18.12
CA LYS A 79 -15.36 9.52 -16.81
C LYS A 79 -15.78 8.47 -15.78
N SER A 80 -14.84 7.94 -15.00
CA SER A 80 -15.13 7.10 -13.85
C SER A 80 -15.59 7.94 -12.66
N SER A 81 -16.57 7.43 -11.91
CA SER A 81 -16.93 7.99 -10.61
C SER A 81 -15.93 7.61 -9.51
N TYR A 82 -15.05 6.65 -9.78
CA TYR A 82 -14.01 6.22 -8.84
C TYR A 82 -12.87 7.25 -8.80
N ARG A 83 -12.57 7.78 -7.65
CA ARG A 83 -11.53 8.80 -7.45
C ARG A 83 -10.20 8.15 -7.15
N GLY A 84 -9.21 8.32 -8.03
CA GLY A 84 -7.87 7.80 -7.85
C GLY A 84 -7.80 6.27 -7.95
N ALA A 85 -7.18 5.63 -6.99
CA ALA A 85 -6.96 4.18 -6.92
C ALA A 85 -7.43 3.61 -5.58
N ALA A 86 -7.38 2.29 -5.41
CA ALA A 86 -7.55 1.65 -4.10
C ALA A 86 -6.20 1.46 -3.40
N ILE A 87 -6.23 1.26 -2.09
CA ILE A 87 -5.15 0.69 -1.29
C ILE A 87 -5.48 -0.76 -1.03
N TYR A 88 -4.59 -1.65 -1.41
CA TYR A 88 -4.63 -3.07 -1.07
C TYR A 88 -3.45 -3.46 -0.20
N ARG A 89 -3.60 -4.53 0.53
CA ARG A 89 -2.55 -5.16 1.31
C ARG A 89 -2.57 -6.66 1.19
N ASN A 90 -1.46 -7.27 1.55
CA ASN A 90 -1.34 -8.68 1.76
C ASN A 90 -0.39 -8.93 2.94
N ILE A 91 -0.48 -10.08 3.57
CA ILE A 91 0.40 -10.47 4.68
C ILE A 91 1.12 -11.77 4.39
N SER A 92 2.32 -11.88 4.94
CA SER A 92 3.11 -13.09 4.95
C SER A 92 3.51 -13.43 6.38
N ARG A 93 3.36 -14.69 6.76
CA ARG A 93 3.74 -15.23 8.08
C ARG A 93 5.01 -16.07 8.04
N ASP A 94 5.62 -16.19 6.88
CA ASP A 94 6.81 -17.00 6.60
C ASP A 94 7.98 -16.16 6.03
N GLY A 95 8.03 -14.89 6.41
CA GLY A 95 9.08 -13.97 5.99
C GLY A 95 9.06 -13.63 4.49
N GLY A 96 7.88 -13.60 3.87
CA GLY A 96 7.70 -13.26 2.47
C GLY A 96 7.86 -14.43 1.50
N ALA A 97 7.86 -15.68 1.98
CA ALA A 97 7.90 -16.86 1.10
C ALA A 97 6.58 -17.06 0.38
N THR A 98 5.48 -16.92 1.11
CA THR A 98 4.12 -16.96 0.58
C THR A 98 3.29 -15.79 1.12
N PHE A 99 2.22 -15.46 0.41
CA PHE A 99 1.30 -14.40 0.77
C PHE A 99 -0.14 -14.93 0.84
N GLY A 100 -0.93 -14.38 1.73
CA GLY A 100 -2.35 -14.65 1.87
C GLY A 100 -3.19 -13.99 0.77
N PRO A 101 -4.51 -13.85 0.97
CA PRO A 101 -5.39 -13.15 0.04
C PRO A 101 -5.15 -11.64 0.03
N ASP A 102 -5.42 -11.01 -1.13
CA ASP A 102 -5.45 -9.55 -1.22
C ASP A 102 -6.63 -9.00 -0.43
N THR A 103 -6.36 -8.08 0.49
CA THR A 103 -7.38 -7.41 1.29
C THR A 103 -7.40 -5.92 0.96
N LYS A 104 -8.57 -5.39 0.61
CA LYS A 104 -8.75 -3.95 0.41
C LYS A 104 -8.65 -3.21 1.74
N VAL A 105 -7.84 -2.16 1.78
CA VAL A 105 -7.73 -1.25 2.92
C VAL A 105 -8.64 -0.05 2.72
N ALA A 106 -8.62 0.57 1.53
CA ALA A 106 -9.40 1.77 1.24
C ALA A 106 -9.68 1.91 -0.25
N ASP A 107 -10.80 2.54 -0.57
CA ASP A 107 -11.08 3.12 -1.88
C ASP A 107 -10.51 4.54 -2.00
N HIS A 108 -10.53 5.12 -3.18
CA HIS A 108 -10.33 6.56 -3.42
C HIS A 108 -9.01 7.14 -2.89
N SER A 109 -7.91 6.50 -3.15
CA SER A 109 -6.56 6.97 -2.77
C SER A 109 -5.87 7.70 -3.91
N CYS A 110 -4.91 8.56 -3.58
CA CYS A 110 -4.04 9.19 -4.57
C CYS A 110 -3.24 8.12 -5.34
N GLU A 111 -3.24 8.18 -6.67
CA GLU A 111 -2.68 7.15 -7.55
C GLU A 111 -1.15 7.04 -7.57
N CYS A 112 -0.46 7.99 -6.97
CA CYS A 112 0.98 8.14 -7.14
C CYS A 112 1.73 8.50 -5.86
N CYS A 113 1.05 8.49 -4.72
CA CYS A 113 1.67 8.83 -3.45
C CYS A 113 2.06 7.57 -2.67
N ARG A 114 3.25 7.57 -2.10
CA ARG A 114 3.73 6.48 -1.26
C ARG A 114 2.90 6.39 0.01
N ILE A 115 2.83 5.18 0.56
CA ILE A 115 2.15 4.85 1.81
C ILE A 115 3.21 4.77 2.90
N ALA A 116 3.02 5.47 4.02
CA ALA A 116 3.87 5.32 5.19
C ALA A 116 3.35 4.20 6.09
N LEU A 117 4.25 3.40 6.63
CA LEU A 117 3.96 2.33 7.59
C LEU A 117 4.71 2.55 8.89
N GLY A 118 4.11 2.17 10.01
CA GLY A 118 4.73 2.20 11.32
C GLY A 118 4.06 1.20 12.26
N VAL A 119 4.80 0.69 13.24
CA VAL A 119 4.28 -0.25 14.25
C VAL A 119 3.95 0.52 15.52
N GLY A 120 2.71 0.43 15.98
CA GLY A 120 2.29 1.09 17.21
C GLY A 120 2.77 0.39 18.48
N SER A 121 2.60 1.05 19.61
CA SER A 121 2.95 0.50 20.94
C SER A 121 2.17 -0.77 21.31
N ASP A 122 1.01 -1.00 20.67
CA ASP A 122 0.22 -2.22 20.77
C ASP A 122 0.66 -3.32 19.80
N GLY A 123 1.77 -3.11 19.08
CA GLY A 123 2.36 -4.07 18.16
C GLY A 123 1.73 -4.12 16.77
N ALA A 124 0.57 -3.50 16.55
CA ALA A 124 -0.10 -3.58 15.26
C ALA A 124 0.49 -2.60 14.22
N MET A 125 0.42 -2.99 12.95
CA MET A 125 0.84 -2.14 11.84
C MET A 125 -0.12 -0.97 11.64
N ARG A 126 0.40 0.21 11.33
CA ARG A 126 -0.33 1.42 10.95
C ARG A 126 0.05 1.81 9.53
N ALA A 127 -0.93 2.35 8.82
CA ALA A 127 -0.73 2.92 7.50
C ALA A 127 -1.27 4.35 7.44
N LEU A 128 -0.50 5.23 6.80
CA LEU A 128 -0.88 6.62 6.54
C LEU A 128 -0.65 6.89 5.05
N TRP A 129 -1.65 7.43 4.36
CA TRP A 129 -1.58 7.68 2.92
C TRP A 129 -2.39 8.91 2.53
N ARG A 130 -2.14 9.44 1.34
CA ARG A 130 -2.95 10.50 0.77
C ARG A 130 -4.23 9.90 0.18
N HIS A 131 -5.36 10.28 0.74
CA HIS A 131 -6.70 9.90 0.29
C HIS A 131 -7.33 10.99 -0.58
N VAL A 132 -8.35 10.64 -1.35
CA VAL A 132 -9.12 11.59 -2.15
C VAL A 132 -10.55 11.63 -1.61
N PHE A 133 -10.78 12.47 -0.61
CA PHE A 133 -12.10 12.73 -0.05
C PHE A 133 -12.95 13.55 -1.04
N GLU A 134 -14.27 13.49 -0.88
CA GLU A 134 -15.16 14.30 -1.72
C GLU A 134 -15.03 15.80 -1.44
N PRO A 135 -15.19 16.65 -2.45
CA PRO A 135 -15.31 16.32 -3.90
C PRO A 135 -13.99 16.03 -4.60
N ASN A 136 -12.86 16.44 -4.07
CA ASN A 136 -11.47 16.23 -4.50
C ASN A 136 -10.49 16.81 -3.46
N VAL A 137 -10.72 16.48 -2.20
CA VAL A 137 -9.86 16.91 -1.09
C VAL A 137 -8.80 15.84 -0.85
N ARG A 138 -7.52 16.20 -0.94
CA ARG A 138 -6.38 15.27 -0.89
C ARG A 138 -5.67 15.30 0.46
N ASP A 139 -6.42 15.10 1.50
CA ASP A 139 -5.92 14.97 2.85
C ASP A 139 -5.44 13.54 3.15
N HIS A 140 -4.80 13.35 4.29
CA HIS A 140 -4.31 12.05 4.67
C HIS A 140 -5.40 11.23 5.37
N ALA A 141 -5.41 9.94 5.08
CA ALA A 141 -6.17 8.92 5.80
C ALA A 141 -5.23 7.99 6.54
N PHE A 142 -5.70 7.46 7.64
CA PHE A 142 -4.98 6.57 8.54
C PHE A 142 -5.80 5.32 8.82
N ALA A 143 -5.13 4.19 9.01
CA ALA A 143 -5.75 2.94 9.41
C ALA A 143 -4.82 2.09 10.27
N VAL A 144 -5.42 1.31 11.17
CA VAL A 144 -4.74 0.23 11.90
C VAL A 144 -4.98 -1.08 11.15
N LEU A 145 -3.91 -1.77 10.80
CA LEU A 145 -3.94 -3.01 10.04
C LEU A 145 -3.73 -4.21 10.98
N ARG A 146 -4.81 -4.94 11.28
CA ARG A 146 -4.76 -6.12 12.15
C ARG A 146 -5.11 -7.36 11.35
N GLY A 147 -4.19 -8.34 11.32
CA GLY A 147 -4.40 -9.59 10.59
C GLY A 147 -4.96 -9.35 9.17
N GLU A 148 -5.99 -10.09 8.77
CA GLU A 148 -6.69 -9.94 7.48
C GLU A 148 -8.02 -9.17 7.61
N ALA A 149 -8.35 -8.65 8.81
CA ALA A 149 -9.60 -7.94 9.03
C ALA A 149 -9.67 -6.65 8.20
N PRO A 150 -10.88 -6.24 7.77
CA PRO A 150 -11.09 -4.91 7.19
C PRO A 150 -10.54 -3.82 8.11
N ALA A 151 -9.98 -2.78 7.53
CA ALA A 151 -9.43 -1.67 8.29
C ALA A 151 -10.46 -0.54 8.44
N ASP A 152 -10.55 0.01 9.66
CA ASP A 152 -11.30 1.24 9.89
C ASP A 152 -10.44 2.42 9.44
N VAL A 153 -10.90 3.11 8.40
CA VAL A 153 -10.20 4.24 7.79
C VAL A 153 -10.71 5.54 8.39
N VAL A 154 -9.80 6.33 8.94
CA VAL A 154 -10.12 7.65 9.49
C VAL A 154 -9.36 8.75 8.75
N ARG A 155 -9.96 9.94 8.62
CA ARG A 155 -9.28 11.12 8.09
C ARG A 155 -8.32 11.64 9.16
N ALA A 156 -7.03 11.79 8.81
CA ALA A 156 -5.96 12.14 9.73
C ALA A 156 -5.56 13.62 9.66
N THR A 157 -5.73 14.27 8.51
CA THR A 157 -5.46 15.71 8.33
C THR A 157 -6.69 16.42 7.77
N TYR A 158 -6.78 17.73 8.01
CA TYR A 158 -7.93 18.57 7.65
C TYR A 158 -7.46 19.87 6.98
N ASP A 159 -6.44 19.75 6.12
CA ASP A 159 -5.87 20.89 5.38
C ASP A 159 -6.79 21.37 4.24
N GLU A 160 -7.81 20.57 3.90
CA GLU A 160 -8.76 20.82 2.79
C GLU A 160 -8.03 21.05 1.45
N TRP A 161 -6.91 20.34 1.26
CA TRP A 161 -6.06 20.54 0.10
C TRP A 161 -6.71 20.03 -1.18
N ARG A 162 -6.95 20.96 -2.10
CA ARG A 162 -7.57 20.68 -3.41
C ARG A 162 -6.57 20.91 -4.51
N VAL A 163 -6.21 19.82 -5.21
CA VAL A 163 -5.33 19.87 -6.37
C VAL A 163 -5.77 18.85 -7.42
N ASP A 164 -5.94 19.32 -8.66
CA ASP A 164 -6.17 18.48 -9.82
C ASP A 164 -4.82 18.04 -10.40
N GLY A 165 -4.15 17.13 -9.71
CA GLY A 165 -2.83 16.69 -10.08
C GLY A 165 -2.33 15.55 -9.22
N CYS A 166 -1.17 15.03 -9.61
CA CYS A 166 -0.48 13.95 -8.93
C CYS A 166 0.81 14.50 -8.30
N PRO A 167 0.79 14.94 -7.03
CA PRO A 167 1.92 15.64 -6.43
C PRO A 167 3.14 14.76 -6.16
N HIS A 168 3.01 13.44 -6.26
CA HIS A 168 4.03 12.44 -5.91
C HIS A 168 4.58 12.56 -4.47
N HIS A 169 3.82 13.19 -3.59
CA HIS A 169 4.16 13.39 -2.19
C HIS A 169 3.31 12.48 -1.29
N GLY A 170 3.91 11.40 -0.81
CA GLY A 170 3.35 10.60 0.27
C GLY A 170 3.70 11.21 1.64
N PRO A 171 2.96 10.80 2.69
CA PRO A 171 3.30 11.16 4.07
C PRO A 171 4.56 10.43 4.56
N ALA A 172 5.10 10.91 5.66
CA ALA A 172 5.98 10.16 6.55
C ALA A 172 5.23 9.87 7.86
N LEU A 173 5.57 8.78 8.52
CA LEU A 173 4.99 8.37 9.79
C LEU A 173 6.12 7.98 10.74
N ALA A 174 6.27 8.67 11.82
CA ALA A 174 7.15 8.31 12.92
C ALA A 174 6.33 7.82 14.11
N VAL A 175 6.85 6.82 14.81
CA VAL A 175 6.24 6.27 16.02
C VAL A 175 7.12 6.62 17.19
N ALA A 176 6.56 7.29 18.21
CA ALA A 176 7.22 7.65 19.45
C ALA A 176 6.43 7.11 20.64
N ALA A 177 7.00 7.21 21.83
CA ALA A 177 6.37 6.71 23.04
C ALA A 177 5.05 7.44 23.39
N ASP A 178 4.91 8.68 22.93
CA ASP A 178 3.76 9.56 23.15
C ASP A 178 2.74 9.54 22.00
N GLY A 179 2.99 8.78 20.92
CA GLY A 179 2.05 8.65 19.80
C GLY A 179 2.70 8.54 18.42
N PHE A 180 1.95 9.01 17.42
CA PHE A 180 2.36 9.05 16.02
C PHE A 180 2.58 10.50 15.57
N HIS A 181 3.64 10.72 14.81
CA HIS A 181 4.01 12.01 14.24
C HIS A 181 4.23 11.91 12.73
#